data_12cb702bb0ea96db73e330b9f514ec38
#
_entry.id   12cb702bb0ea96db73e330b9f514ec38
#
_cell.length_a   1.000
_cell.length_b   1.000
_cell.length_c   1.000
_cell.angle_alpha   90.00
_cell.angle_beta   90.00
_cell.angle_gamma   90.00
#
_symmetry.space_group_name_H-M   'P 1'
#
loop_
_entity.id
_entity.type
_entity.pdbx_description
1 polymer ?
#
loop_
_entity_poly.entity_id
_entity_poly.type
_entity_poly.pdbx_seq_one_letter_code
_entity_poly.pdbx_strand_id
1 'polypeptide(L)'
;TEEALMAESDSATTTNSGMHYLSTMESAAYDDTMKKVEKAIRTRNFTDIQSLCTESGYEMFNRLIKYGQGKIINEPEFRFLECNGEVTCRSLPMSFKFSNQRTFVEDVVFTLNKEGKIDCLSFGLNKPAVDDIMNQTSWNDTVRNVLINFLESYKTAYALKRYDYINSIFSDDALIITGSVLKHTASNEGQAMSKQAVKYTRQTKSEYMKKLQHIFRSSEFINLRFADNQVRKSGVGGEIYGIQIKQDYFSSSYGDTGYLFLMVDLNNPKEPVIHVRTWQPEKDPDFGLIDLSHF
;
A
#
# COMPACT_ATOMS: atom_id res chain seq x y z
N THR A 1 -9.21 -59.04 35.11
CA THR A 1 -9.84 -57.70 35.24
C THR A 1 -9.11 -56.77 34.29
N GLU A 2 -9.73 -56.57 33.12
CA GLU A 2 -9.26 -55.62 32.10
C GLU A 2 -9.62 -54.21 32.53
N GLU A 3 -8.63 -53.37 32.69
CA GLU A 3 -8.77 -51.93 32.73
C GLU A 3 -8.73 -51.40 31.32
N ALA A 4 -9.88 -50.90 30.89
CA ALA A 4 -9.99 -50.19 29.63
C ALA A 4 -9.32 -48.82 29.75
N LEU A 5 -8.19 -48.62 29.04
CA LEU A 5 -7.63 -47.29 28.77
C LEU A 5 -8.55 -46.59 27.80
N MET A 6 -9.31 -45.62 28.25
CA MET A 6 -9.92 -44.62 27.40
C MET A 6 -8.81 -43.69 26.91
N ALA A 7 -8.52 -43.78 25.65
CA ALA A 7 -7.75 -42.78 24.94
C ALA A 7 -8.63 -41.55 24.69
N GLU A 8 -8.41 -40.51 25.46
CA GLU A 8 -8.90 -39.17 25.10
C GLU A 8 -8.19 -38.74 23.82
N SER A 9 -8.93 -38.70 22.75
CA SER A 9 -8.49 -38.05 21.54
C SER A 9 -8.53 -36.54 21.78
N ASP A 10 -7.41 -35.97 22.18
CA ASP A 10 -7.17 -34.54 22.02
C ASP A 10 -7.27 -34.20 20.53
N SER A 11 -8.42 -33.72 20.13
CA SER A 11 -8.55 -33.00 18.87
C SER A 11 -7.78 -31.68 19.04
N ALA A 12 -6.47 -31.72 18.79
CA ALA A 12 -5.68 -30.54 18.60
C ALA A 12 -6.33 -29.75 17.45
N THR A 13 -7.09 -28.73 17.79
CA THR A 13 -7.43 -27.64 16.89
C THR A 13 -6.10 -27.05 16.44
N THR A 14 -5.64 -27.45 15.29
CA THR A 14 -4.53 -26.79 14.59
C THR A 14 -5.01 -25.37 14.33
N THR A 15 -4.71 -24.47 15.23
CA THR A 15 -4.78 -23.04 14.95
C THR A 15 -3.80 -22.80 13.83
N ASN A 16 -4.33 -22.54 12.65
CA ASN A 16 -3.57 -22.12 11.47
C ASN A 16 -2.93 -20.77 11.81
N SER A 17 -1.78 -20.80 12.45
CA SER A 17 -1.02 -19.62 12.90
C SER A 17 -0.16 -19.09 11.78
N GLY A 18 -0.77 -18.64 10.69
CA GLY A 18 -0.05 -18.11 9.54
C GLY A 18 -0.92 -17.17 8.74
N MET A 19 -0.31 -16.50 7.76
CA MET A 19 -1.01 -15.66 6.82
C MET A 19 -1.78 -16.53 5.80
N HIS A 20 -3.09 -16.47 5.81
CA HIS A 20 -3.93 -17.30 4.95
C HIS A 20 -5.27 -16.63 4.63
N TYR A 21 -5.88 -17.01 3.51
CA TYR A 21 -7.25 -16.63 3.20
C TYR A 21 -8.24 -17.49 4.00
N LEU A 22 -9.23 -16.82 4.60
CA LEU A 22 -10.30 -17.49 5.33
C LEU A 22 -11.24 -18.21 4.37
N SER A 23 -11.71 -19.39 4.78
CA SER A 23 -12.81 -20.08 4.13
C SER A 23 -14.13 -19.32 4.31
N THR A 24 -15.16 -19.68 3.55
CA THR A 24 -16.50 -19.09 3.66
C THR A 24 -17.06 -19.23 5.09
N MET A 25 -16.80 -20.35 5.74
CA MET A 25 -17.26 -20.59 7.11
C MET A 25 -16.51 -19.72 8.12
N GLU A 26 -15.19 -19.63 8.01
CA GLU A 26 -14.35 -18.82 8.89
C GLU A 26 -14.60 -17.32 8.74
N SER A 27 -14.95 -16.87 7.54
CA SER A 27 -15.16 -15.46 7.23
C SER A 27 -16.60 -14.97 7.46
N ALA A 28 -17.53 -15.82 7.86
CA ALA A 28 -18.97 -15.50 7.88
C ALA A 28 -19.31 -14.23 8.68
N ALA A 29 -18.72 -14.03 9.86
CA ALA A 29 -18.97 -12.85 10.68
C ALA A 29 -18.37 -11.57 10.05
N TYR A 30 -17.20 -11.66 9.42
CA TYR A 30 -16.57 -10.54 8.71
C TYR A 30 -17.35 -10.19 7.44
N ASP A 31 -17.81 -11.21 6.72
CA ASP A 31 -18.64 -11.04 5.52
C ASP A 31 -19.95 -10.33 5.86
N ASP A 32 -20.60 -10.67 6.97
CA ASP A 32 -21.80 -9.97 7.45
C ASP A 32 -21.54 -8.50 7.72
N THR A 33 -20.44 -8.18 8.38
CA THR A 33 -20.02 -6.78 8.61
C THR A 33 -19.80 -6.05 7.29
N MET A 34 -19.09 -6.66 6.34
CA MET A 34 -18.79 -6.04 5.06
C MET A 34 -20.02 -5.88 4.17
N LYS A 35 -21.00 -6.77 4.26
CA LYS A 35 -22.30 -6.60 3.59
C LYS A 35 -23.08 -5.39 4.12
N LYS A 36 -23.01 -5.14 5.42
CA LYS A 36 -23.59 -3.92 6.02
C LYS A 36 -22.88 -2.67 5.51
N VAL A 37 -21.56 -2.70 5.40
CA VAL A 37 -20.77 -1.61 4.83
C VAL A 37 -21.13 -1.38 3.35
N GLU A 38 -21.21 -2.43 2.55
CA GLU A 38 -21.62 -2.37 1.16
C GLU A 38 -23.00 -1.72 1.00
N LYS A 39 -23.97 -2.16 1.79
CA LYS A 39 -25.31 -1.58 1.78
C LYS A 39 -25.28 -0.09 2.14
N ALA A 40 -24.52 0.29 3.16
CA ALA A 40 -24.39 1.68 3.56
C ALA A 40 -23.79 2.55 2.45
N ILE A 41 -22.76 2.05 1.77
CA ILE A 41 -22.14 2.78 0.65
C ILE A 41 -23.12 2.91 -0.53
N ARG A 42 -23.82 1.84 -0.91
CA ARG A 42 -24.76 1.83 -2.03
C ARG A 42 -25.97 2.73 -1.76
N THR A 43 -26.49 2.74 -0.55
CA THR A 43 -27.66 3.56 -0.17
C THR A 43 -27.28 4.96 0.30
N ARG A 44 -26.00 5.25 0.51
CA ARG A 44 -25.52 6.50 1.13
C ARG A 44 -26.10 6.75 2.52
N ASN A 45 -26.55 5.72 3.19
CA ASN A 45 -27.01 5.78 4.58
C ASN A 45 -25.90 5.25 5.50
N PHE A 46 -25.21 6.15 6.16
CA PHE A 46 -24.05 5.83 7.02
C PHE A 46 -24.37 5.80 8.51
N THR A 47 -25.64 5.77 8.87
CA THR A 47 -26.10 5.86 10.28
C THR A 47 -25.45 4.82 11.19
N ASP A 48 -25.30 3.58 10.69
CA ASP A 48 -24.82 2.46 11.50
C ASP A 48 -23.30 2.20 11.35
N ILE A 49 -22.61 2.95 10.50
CA ILE A 49 -21.18 2.72 10.21
C ILE A 49 -20.31 2.92 11.47
N GLN A 50 -20.59 3.93 12.26
CA GLN A 50 -19.79 4.23 13.45
C GLN A 50 -19.75 3.05 14.42
N SER A 51 -20.86 2.31 14.57
CA SER A 51 -20.92 1.14 15.42
C SER A 51 -20.10 -0.05 14.92
N LEU A 52 -19.79 -0.10 13.63
CA LEU A 52 -19.00 -1.14 13.00
C LEU A 52 -17.49 -0.85 13.03
N CYS A 53 -17.10 0.36 13.42
CA CYS A 53 -15.73 0.85 13.34
C CYS A 53 -15.15 1.14 14.73
N THR A 54 -13.81 1.11 14.80
CA THR A 54 -13.08 1.86 15.83
C THR A 54 -13.13 3.36 15.51
N GLU A 55 -12.69 4.20 16.43
CA GLU A 55 -12.60 5.65 16.17
C GLU A 55 -11.72 5.97 14.94
N SER A 56 -10.56 5.31 14.88
CA SER A 56 -9.62 5.45 13.74
C SER A 56 -10.25 4.96 12.43
N GLY A 57 -10.90 3.80 12.45
CA GLY A 57 -11.58 3.26 11.26
C GLY A 57 -12.72 4.15 10.78
N TYR A 58 -13.47 4.74 11.69
CA TYR A 58 -14.55 5.67 11.36
C TYR A 58 -14.04 6.98 10.76
N GLU A 59 -12.94 7.52 11.28
CA GLU A 59 -12.28 8.69 10.70
C GLU A 59 -11.82 8.42 9.26
N MET A 60 -11.16 7.29 9.04
CA MET A 60 -10.72 6.87 7.69
C MET A 60 -11.89 6.66 6.74
N PHE A 61 -12.95 6.04 7.21
CA PHE A 61 -14.18 5.86 6.42
C PHE A 61 -14.76 7.20 5.96
N ASN A 62 -14.84 8.16 6.85
CA ASN A 62 -15.33 9.50 6.52
C ASN A 62 -14.45 10.20 5.50
N ARG A 63 -13.14 10.10 5.63
CA ARG A 63 -12.20 10.72 4.70
C ARG A 63 -12.26 10.09 3.31
N LEU A 64 -12.25 8.76 3.22
CA LEU A 64 -12.21 8.06 1.93
C LEU A 64 -13.59 7.93 1.30
N ILE A 65 -14.57 7.48 2.04
CA ILE A 65 -15.87 7.10 1.47
C ILE A 65 -16.81 8.27 1.38
N LYS A 66 -16.95 9.04 2.44
CA LYS A 66 -17.87 10.20 2.43
C LYS A 66 -17.27 11.35 1.64
N TYR A 67 -16.11 11.85 2.02
CA TYR A 67 -15.49 13.00 1.36
C TYR A 67 -15.09 12.70 -0.09
N GLY A 68 -14.48 11.54 -0.32
CA GLY A 68 -14.08 11.10 -1.66
C GLY A 68 -15.24 10.64 -2.55
N GLN A 69 -16.48 10.70 -2.06
CA GLN A 69 -17.68 10.22 -2.78
C GLN A 69 -17.50 8.79 -3.33
N GLY A 70 -16.93 7.91 -2.51
CA GLY A 70 -16.66 6.54 -2.89
C GLY A 70 -17.92 5.78 -3.31
N LYS A 71 -17.88 5.13 -4.47
CA LYS A 71 -18.97 4.30 -5.00
C LYS A 71 -18.43 2.94 -5.39
N ILE A 72 -19.18 1.90 -5.06
CA ILE A 72 -18.88 0.54 -5.51
C ILE A 72 -19.23 0.43 -6.99
N ILE A 73 -18.28 -0.03 -7.80
CA ILE A 73 -18.44 -0.07 -9.27
C ILE A 73 -18.78 -1.46 -9.82
N ASN A 74 -18.47 -2.52 -9.08
CA ASN A 74 -18.75 -3.91 -9.45
C ASN A 74 -19.36 -4.66 -8.27
N GLU A 75 -19.90 -5.83 -8.50
CA GLU A 75 -20.26 -6.74 -7.42
C GLU A 75 -18.98 -7.18 -6.69
N PRO A 76 -18.87 -6.95 -5.37
CA PRO A 76 -17.67 -7.31 -4.64
C PRO A 76 -17.54 -8.82 -4.47
N GLU A 77 -16.35 -9.33 -4.69
CA GLU A 77 -15.96 -10.69 -4.32
C GLU A 77 -15.04 -10.60 -3.10
N PHE A 78 -15.61 -10.44 -1.93
CA PHE A 78 -14.83 -10.24 -0.71
C PHE A 78 -13.88 -11.41 -0.46
N ARG A 79 -12.61 -11.09 -0.31
CA ARG A 79 -11.56 -12.02 0.09
C ARG A 79 -10.99 -11.57 1.43
N PHE A 80 -11.00 -12.47 2.39
CA PHE A 80 -10.55 -12.19 3.74
C PHE A 80 -9.21 -12.86 3.98
N LEU A 81 -8.19 -12.05 4.17
CA LEU A 81 -6.82 -12.48 4.48
C LEU A 81 -6.56 -12.26 5.96
N GLU A 82 -6.25 -13.35 6.67
CA GLU A 82 -5.90 -13.30 8.09
C GLU A 82 -4.40 -13.41 8.32
N CYS A 83 -3.90 -12.61 9.25
CA CYS A 83 -2.57 -12.76 9.81
C CYS A 83 -2.57 -12.30 11.27
N ASN A 84 -2.17 -13.17 12.19
CA ASN A 84 -2.04 -12.86 13.63
C ASN A 84 -3.30 -12.27 14.28
N GLY A 85 -4.47 -12.70 13.83
CA GLY A 85 -5.77 -12.28 14.35
C GLY A 85 -6.30 -10.96 13.77
N GLU A 86 -5.57 -10.33 12.87
CA GLU A 86 -6.05 -9.22 12.05
C GLU A 86 -6.52 -9.75 10.71
N VAL A 87 -7.67 -9.28 10.26
CA VAL A 87 -8.27 -9.69 9.00
C VAL A 87 -8.39 -8.49 8.07
N THR A 88 -7.94 -8.64 6.82
CA THR A 88 -8.17 -7.66 5.78
C THR A 88 -9.20 -8.16 4.79
N CYS A 89 -10.24 -7.35 4.51
CA CYS A 89 -11.18 -7.59 3.43
C CYS A 89 -10.68 -6.90 2.17
N ARG A 90 -10.50 -7.68 1.13
CA ARG A 90 -9.90 -7.26 -0.14
C ARG A 90 -10.88 -7.46 -1.29
N SER A 91 -10.54 -6.89 -2.45
CA SER A 91 -11.33 -7.00 -3.69
C SER A 91 -12.65 -6.22 -3.66
N LEU A 92 -12.58 -4.98 -3.16
CA LEU A 92 -13.69 -4.03 -3.22
C LEU A 92 -13.29 -2.83 -4.10
N PRO A 93 -13.44 -2.95 -5.44
CA PRO A 93 -13.14 -1.83 -6.32
C PRO A 93 -14.16 -0.72 -6.17
N MET A 94 -13.66 0.49 -6.04
CA MET A 94 -14.48 1.69 -5.86
C MET A 94 -13.98 2.83 -6.74
N SER A 95 -14.90 3.66 -7.19
CA SER A 95 -14.60 4.95 -7.82
C SER A 95 -14.67 6.07 -6.80
N PHE A 96 -13.77 7.05 -6.97
CA PHE A 96 -13.70 8.25 -6.14
C PHE A 96 -13.74 9.48 -7.03
N LYS A 97 -14.48 10.51 -6.60
CA LYS A 97 -14.60 11.75 -7.32
C LYS A 97 -14.31 12.92 -6.39
N PHE A 98 -13.32 13.71 -6.76
CA PHE A 98 -12.97 14.94 -6.05
C PHE A 98 -13.61 16.16 -6.71
N SER A 99 -13.58 17.31 -6.05
CA SER A 99 -14.27 18.52 -6.47
C SER A 99 -13.82 19.05 -7.84
N ASN A 100 -12.60 18.73 -8.29
CA ASN A 100 -12.13 19.05 -9.64
C ASN A 100 -12.72 18.16 -10.75
N GLN A 101 -13.65 17.28 -10.40
CA GLN A 101 -14.38 16.36 -11.29
C GLN A 101 -13.55 15.20 -11.86
N ARG A 102 -12.31 15.01 -11.47
CA ARG A 102 -11.54 13.81 -11.82
C ARG A 102 -12.03 12.62 -11.02
N THR A 103 -12.19 11.52 -11.72
CA THR A 103 -12.56 10.23 -11.11
C THR A 103 -11.39 9.27 -11.24
N PHE A 104 -11.09 8.55 -10.17
CA PHE A 104 -10.14 7.44 -10.19
C PHE A 104 -10.74 6.20 -9.52
N VAL A 105 -10.17 5.05 -9.84
CA VAL A 105 -10.62 3.75 -9.32
C VAL A 105 -9.50 3.14 -8.49
N GLU A 106 -9.86 2.65 -7.31
CA GLU A 106 -8.96 1.95 -6.40
C GLU A 106 -9.66 0.76 -5.77
N ASP A 107 -8.92 -0.31 -5.52
CA ASP A 107 -9.35 -1.33 -4.58
C ASP A 107 -9.23 -0.80 -3.16
N VAL A 108 -10.30 -0.88 -2.39
CA VAL A 108 -10.29 -0.48 -0.98
C VAL A 108 -10.16 -1.71 -0.10
N VAL A 109 -9.16 -1.69 0.76
CA VAL A 109 -8.90 -2.73 1.76
C VAL A 109 -9.41 -2.25 3.11
N PHE A 110 -10.27 -3.06 3.72
CA PHE A 110 -10.78 -2.83 5.08
C PHE A 110 -10.04 -3.75 6.04
N THR A 111 -9.40 -3.18 7.04
CA THR A 111 -8.75 -3.94 8.10
C THR A 111 -9.69 -4.05 9.29
N LEU A 112 -9.98 -5.29 9.71
CA LEU A 112 -10.80 -5.59 10.86
C LEU A 112 -9.91 -6.12 11.98
N ASN A 113 -10.10 -5.59 13.18
CA ASN A 113 -9.36 -6.01 14.36
C ASN A 113 -9.92 -7.33 14.94
N LYS A 114 -9.33 -7.79 16.05
CA LYS A 114 -9.72 -9.05 16.70
C LYS A 114 -11.18 -9.06 17.21
N GLU A 115 -11.75 -7.90 17.48
CA GLU A 115 -13.17 -7.75 17.86
C GLU A 115 -14.10 -7.65 16.64
N GLY A 116 -13.57 -7.75 15.41
CA GLY A 116 -14.34 -7.65 14.18
C GLY A 116 -14.75 -6.23 13.81
N LYS A 117 -14.13 -5.20 14.42
CA LYS A 117 -14.35 -3.80 14.10
C LYS A 117 -13.44 -3.35 12.98
N ILE A 118 -13.95 -2.51 12.09
CA ILE A 118 -13.16 -1.85 11.05
C ILE A 118 -12.22 -0.84 11.72
N ASP A 119 -10.93 -1.07 11.60
CA ASP A 119 -9.89 -0.29 12.26
C ASP A 119 -9.12 0.61 11.30
N CYS A 120 -9.05 0.23 10.04
CA CYS A 120 -8.34 0.99 8.99
C CYS A 120 -8.97 0.74 7.62
N LEU A 121 -8.87 1.72 6.75
CA LEU A 121 -9.09 1.59 5.32
C LEU A 121 -7.82 2.01 4.60
N SER A 122 -7.51 1.32 3.51
CA SER A 122 -6.38 1.68 2.65
C SER A 122 -6.67 1.40 1.19
N PHE A 123 -5.93 2.03 0.30
CA PHE A 123 -5.93 1.67 -1.11
C PHE A 123 -5.03 0.45 -1.31
N GLY A 124 -5.60 -0.60 -1.88
CA GLY A 124 -4.96 -1.89 -2.02
C GLY A 124 -3.93 -1.96 -3.14
N LEU A 125 -3.00 -2.89 -2.98
CA LEU A 125 -2.22 -3.41 -4.10
C LEU A 125 -3.13 -4.24 -5.01
N ASN A 126 -2.75 -4.35 -6.28
CA ASN A 126 -3.42 -5.29 -7.18
C ASN A 126 -3.15 -6.75 -6.75
N LYS A 127 -4.02 -7.65 -7.19
CA LYS A 127 -3.93 -9.06 -6.82
C LYS A 127 -2.58 -9.70 -7.18
N PRO A 128 -2.00 -9.49 -8.39
CA PRO A 128 -0.69 -10.04 -8.71
C PRO A 128 0.42 -9.59 -7.76
N ALA A 129 0.42 -8.34 -7.32
CA ALA A 129 1.41 -7.82 -6.38
C ALA A 129 1.29 -8.47 -5.00
N VAL A 130 0.06 -8.65 -4.51
CA VAL A 130 -0.20 -9.36 -3.25
C VAL A 130 0.23 -10.83 -3.34
N ASP A 131 -0.16 -11.51 -4.42
CA ASP A 131 0.17 -12.92 -4.63
C ASP A 131 1.69 -13.13 -4.73
N ASP A 132 2.42 -12.23 -5.38
CA ASP A 132 3.87 -12.30 -5.51
C ASP A 132 4.56 -12.25 -4.14
N ILE A 133 4.12 -11.37 -3.24
CA ILE A 133 4.63 -11.32 -1.86
C ILE A 133 4.22 -12.57 -1.08
N MET A 134 2.97 -13.00 -1.19
CA MET A 134 2.49 -14.19 -0.50
C MET A 134 3.21 -15.48 -0.92
N ASN A 135 3.61 -15.57 -2.19
CA ASN A 135 4.33 -16.72 -2.72
C ASN A 135 5.80 -16.80 -2.27
N GLN A 136 6.33 -15.77 -1.62
CA GLN A 136 7.67 -15.79 -1.03
C GLN A 136 7.68 -16.59 0.29
N THR A 137 7.48 -17.89 0.17
CA THR A 137 7.30 -18.79 1.32
C THR A 137 8.55 -18.94 2.21
N SER A 138 9.71 -18.54 1.73
CA SER A 138 10.95 -18.46 2.54
C SER A 138 10.95 -17.29 3.53
N TRP A 139 10.10 -16.28 3.31
CA TRP A 139 9.90 -15.17 4.25
C TRP A 139 8.81 -15.57 5.24
N ASN A 140 8.96 -15.17 6.51
CA ASN A 140 7.93 -15.47 7.50
C ASN A 140 6.64 -14.67 7.23
N ASP A 141 5.54 -15.17 7.78
CA ASP A 141 4.22 -14.59 7.55
C ASP A 141 4.10 -13.15 8.04
N THR A 142 4.72 -12.82 9.16
CA THR A 142 4.74 -11.47 9.70
C THR A 142 5.40 -10.49 8.74
N VAL A 143 6.54 -10.84 8.17
CA VAL A 143 7.25 -10.00 7.18
C VAL A 143 6.40 -9.80 5.93
N ARG A 144 5.82 -10.85 5.39
CA ARG A 144 4.97 -10.75 4.19
C ARG A 144 3.75 -9.87 4.42
N ASN A 145 3.10 -10.02 5.56
CA ASN A 145 1.96 -9.18 5.95
C ASN A 145 2.38 -7.70 6.13
N VAL A 146 3.49 -7.46 6.80
CA VAL A 146 4.01 -6.10 7.02
C VAL A 146 4.37 -5.44 5.69
N LEU A 147 4.97 -6.16 4.73
CA LEU A 147 5.28 -5.63 3.40
C LEU A 147 4.03 -5.19 2.64
N ILE A 148 2.99 -6.03 2.63
CA ILE A 148 1.71 -5.68 2.00
C ILE A 148 1.10 -4.45 2.67
N ASN A 149 0.98 -4.46 3.99
CA ASN A 149 0.40 -3.35 4.75
C ASN A 149 1.22 -2.06 4.59
N PHE A 150 2.54 -2.15 4.58
CA PHE A 150 3.42 -1.01 4.38
C PHE A 150 3.21 -0.35 3.02
N LEU A 151 3.17 -1.13 1.95
CA LEU A 151 2.96 -0.60 0.60
C LEU A 151 1.58 0.02 0.44
N GLU A 152 0.55 -0.60 0.98
CA GLU A 152 -0.81 -0.09 0.95
C GLU A 152 -0.95 1.18 1.81
N SER A 153 -0.33 1.22 2.97
CA SER A 153 -0.30 2.41 3.84
C SER A 153 0.50 3.56 3.23
N TYR A 154 1.63 3.26 2.60
CA TYR A 154 2.43 4.24 1.87
C TYR A 154 1.61 4.93 0.77
N LYS A 155 1.00 4.13 -0.09
CA LYS A 155 0.14 4.60 -1.18
C LYS A 155 -1.01 5.47 -0.65
N THR A 156 -1.71 5.01 0.38
CA THR A 156 -2.84 5.69 0.98
C THR A 156 -2.44 6.98 1.68
N ALA A 157 -1.28 7.00 2.34
CA ALA A 157 -0.79 8.17 3.05
C ALA A 157 -0.54 9.37 2.15
N TYR A 158 -0.07 9.15 0.93
CA TYR A 158 0.05 10.22 -0.07
C TYR A 158 -1.32 10.72 -0.53
N ALA A 159 -2.25 9.82 -0.80
CA ALA A 159 -3.61 10.19 -1.20
C ALA A 159 -4.33 11.01 -0.13
N LEU A 160 -4.19 10.65 1.13
CA LEU A 160 -4.80 11.33 2.28
C LEU A 160 -3.93 12.44 2.86
N LYS A 161 -2.76 12.70 2.27
CA LYS A 161 -1.84 13.73 2.72
C LYS A 161 -1.43 13.57 4.20
N ARG A 162 -1.17 12.33 4.63
CA ARG A 162 -0.78 11.99 5.99
C ARG A 162 0.70 12.29 6.22
N TYR A 163 1.02 13.56 6.31
CA TYR A 163 2.39 14.08 6.44
C TYR A 163 3.15 13.44 7.62
N ASP A 164 2.54 13.38 8.79
CA ASP A 164 3.19 12.83 9.99
C ASP A 164 3.53 11.35 9.85
N TYR A 165 2.64 10.58 9.25
CA TYR A 165 2.91 9.18 8.95
C TYR A 165 4.08 9.02 7.99
N ILE A 166 4.08 9.75 6.87
CA ILE A 166 5.17 9.71 5.89
C ILE A 166 6.49 10.12 6.53
N ASN A 167 6.49 11.18 7.33
CA ASN A 167 7.67 11.59 8.07
C ASN A 167 8.19 10.48 9.02
N SER A 168 7.29 9.76 9.66
CA SER A 168 7.65 8.70 10.62
C SER A 168 8.28 7.46 9.98
N ILE A 169 7.98 7.16 8.73
CA ILE A 169 8.49 5.96 8.03
C ILE A 169 9.83 6.17 7.32
N PHE A 170 10.32 7.39 7.22
CA PHE A 170 11.66 7.68 6.71
C PHE A 170 12.68 7.74 7.83
N SER A 171 13.83 7.07 7.63
CA SER A 171 15.00 7.28 8.49
C SER A 171 15.43 8.74 8.44
N ASP A 172 15.91 9.28 9.57
CA ASP A 172 16.45 10.65 9.60
C ASP A 172 17.64 10.82 8.65
N ASP A 173 18.38 9.73 8.41
CA ASP A 173 19.52 9.67 7.50
C ASP A 173 19.14 9.09 6.12
N ALA A 174 17.88 9.07 5.76
CA ALA A 174 17.43 8.49 4.52
C ALA A 174 18.09 9.15 3.30
N LEU A 175 18.56 8.31 2.38
CA LEU A 175 19.07 8.74 1.08
C LEU A 175 17.89 8.87 0.10
N ILE A 176 17.67 10.08 -0.37
CA ILE A 176 16.59 10.37 -1.32
C ILE A 176 17.21 10.91 -2.61
N ILE A 177 16.95 10.22 -3.71
CA ILE A 177 17.46 10.56 -5.03
C ILE A 177 16.29 10.72 -5.98
N THR A 178 16.24 11.87 -6.66
CA THR A 178 15.20 12.15 -7.65
C THR A 178 15.84 12.42 -8.99
N GLY A 179 15.44 11.64 -10.02
CA GLY A 179 15.79 11.87 -11.40
C GLY A 179 14.84 12.86 -12.06
N SER A 180 15.36 13.75 -12.83
CA SER A 180 14.59 14.67 -13.67
C SER A 180 15.14 14.70 -15.09
N VAL A 181 14.25 14.75 -16.08
CA VAL A 181 14.64 14.87 -17.48
C VAL A 181 15.13 16.28 -17.74
N LEU A 182 16.34 16.40 -18.24
CA LEU A 182 16.87 17.70 -18.71
C LEU A 182 16.17 18.06 -20.02
N LYS A 183 15.39 19.12 -20.00
CA LYS A 183 14.85 19.71 -21.22
C LYS A 183 15.98 20.40 -21.97
N HIS A 184 16.43 19.83 -23.08
CA HIS A 184 17.25 20.57 -24.00
C HIS A 184 16.38 21.64 -24.67
N THR A 185 16.68 22.91 -24.47
CA THR A 185 16.24 23.97 -25.35
C THR A 185 16.89 23.68 -26.69
N ALA A 186 16.09 23.33 -27.71
CA ALA A 186 16.54 23.09 -29.05
C ALA A 186 17.16 24.39 -29.58
N SER A 187 18.47 24.45 -29.66
CA SER A 187 19.19 25.36 -30.54
C SER A 187 19.52 24.58 -31.80
N ASN A 188 18.81 24.91 -32.87
CA ASN A 188 19.09 24.73 -34.28
C ASN A 188 19.92 23.55 -34.78
N GLU A 189 19.31 22.92 -35.77
CA GLU A 189 19.89 22.14 -36.88
C GLU A 189 20.20 20.67 -36.60
N GLY A 190 19.26 19.85 -37.07
CA GLY A 190 19.59 18.69 -37.89
C GLY A 190 20.48 17.63 -37.27
N GLN A 191 20.29 17.19 -36.06
CA GLN A 191 20.90 15.93 -35.65
C GLN A 191 19.93 15.06 -34.82
N ALA A 192 19.90 13.82 -35.28
CA ALA A 192 19.13 12.71 -34.79
C ALA A 192 19.14 12.57 -33.28
N MET A 193 17.93 12.24 -32.74
CA MET A 193 17.69 11.55 -31.46
C MET A 193 18.71 11.87 -30.36
N SER A 194 18.63 13.04 -29.78
CA SER A 194 19.30 13.28 -28.50
C SER A 194 18.64 12.43 -27.44
N LYS A 195 19.36 11.44 -26.91
CA LYS A 195 18.96 10.73 -25.65
C LYS A 195 18.67 11.79 -24.61
N GLN A 196 17.44 11.79 -24.06
CA GLN A 196 17.09 12.68 -22.98
C GLN A 196 18.00 12.35 -21.81
N ALA A 197 18.83 13.30 -21.39
CA ALA A 197 19.67 13.11 -20.21
C ALA A 197 18.84 13.24 -18.95
N VAL A 198 19.02 12.33 -18.01
CA VAL A 198 18.42 12.37 -16.69
C VAL A 198 19.44 12.94 -15.69
N LYS A 199 19.03 13.97 -14.96
CA LYS A 199 19.82 14.50 -13.86
C LYS A 199 19.30 13.94 -12.55
N TYR A 200 20.19 13.34 -11.75
CA TYR A 200 19.87 12.84 -10.42
C TYR A 200 20.27 13.86 -9.35
N THR A 201 19.33 14.18 -8.47
CA THR A 201 19.54 15.12 -7.38
C THR A 201 19.35 14.39 -6.03
N ARG A 202 20.33 14.54 -5.16
CA ARG A 202 20.22 14.06 -3.77
C ARG A 202 19.48 15.07 -2.91
N GLN A 203 18.65 14.56 -2.00
CA GLN A 203 17.92 15.34 -1.02
C GLN A 203 18.07 14.70 0.36
N THR A 204 18.09 15.52 1.39
CA THR A 204 17.90 15.04 2.76
C THR A 204 16.42 14.78 3.02
N LYS A 205 16.13 14.01 4.07
CA LYS A 205 14.75 13.82 4.53
C LYS A 205 14.06 15.17 4.78
N SER A 206 14.74 16.10 5.44
CA SER A 206 14.20 17.44 5.74
C SER A 206 13.81 18.20 4.48
N GLU A 207 14.67 18.21 3.46
CA GLU A 207 14.39 18.86 2.18
C GLU A 207 13.21 18.20 1.44
N TYR A 208 13.18 16.87 1.42
CA TYR A 208 12.08 16.11 0.81
C TYR A 208 10.74 16.40 1.51
N MET A 209 10.71 16.38 2.84
CA MET A 209 9.51 16.62 3.62
C MET A 209 8.99 18.05 3.48
N LYS A 210 9.87 19.04 3.34
CA LYS A 210 9.45 20.43 3.03
C LYS A 210 8.78 20.54 1.66
N LYS A 211 9.34 19.91 0.65
CA LYS A 211 8.72 19.86 -0.69
C LYS A 211 7.37 19.16 -0.65
N LEU A 212 7.29 18.05 0.06
CA LEU A 212 6.05 17.28 0.21
C LEU A 212 4.97 18.11 0.91
N GLN A 213 5.32 18.85 1.95
CA GLN A 213 4.39 19.74 2.64
C GLN A 213 3.81 20.80 1.71
N HIS A 214 4.65 21.39 0.85
CA HIS A 214 4.20 22.33 -0.15
C HIS A 214 3.24 21.70 -1.16
N ILE A 215 3.56 20.50 -1.66
CA ILE A 215 2.71 19.75 -2.58
C ILE A 215 1.36 19.44 -1.91
N PHE A 216 1.35 19.03 -0.67
CA PHE A 216 0.12 18.72 0.08
C PHE A 216 -0.78 19.93 0.29
N ARG A 217 -0.21 21.11 0.44
CA ARG A 217 -0.98 22.36 0.55
C ARG A 217 -1.54 22.84 -0.78
N SER A 218 -0.83 22.61 -1.87
CA SER A 218 -1.19 23.10 -3.21
C SER A 218 -2.04 22.13 -4.02
N SER A 219 -2.12 20.86 -3.61
CA SER A 219 -2.87 19.82 -4.32
C SER A 219 -4.14 19.46 -3.58
N GLU A 220 -5.26 19.44 -4.26
CA GLU A 220 -6.53 19.01 -3.69
C GLU A 220 -6.52 17.50 -3.41
N PHE A 221 -6.01 16.71 -4.36
CA PHE A 221 -5.85 15.28 -4.21
C PHE A 221 -4.53 14.81 -4.81
N ILE A 222 -4.08 13.65 -4.37
CA ILE A 222 -2.96 12.89 -4.92
C ILE A 222 -3.42 11.45 -5.07
N ASN A 223 -3.11 10.84 -6.21
CA ASN A 223 -3.35 9.44 -6.45
C ASN A 223 -2.06 8.77 -6.94
N LEU A 224 -1.67 7.69 -6.29
CA LEU A 224 -0.57 6.83 -6.69
C LEU A 224 -1.11 5.53 -7.24
N ARG A 225 -0.71 5.17 -8.45
CA ARG A 225 -1.03 3.89 -9.06
C ARG A 225 0.24 3.06 -9.17
N PHE A 226 0.23 1.87 -8.59
CA PHE A 226 1.33 0.92 -8.66
C PHE A 226 1.03 -0.12 -9.73
N ALA A 227 1.72 -0.03 -10.87
CA ALA A 227 1.47 -0.93 -12.00
C ALA A 227 2.21 -2.26 -11.85
N ASP A 228 3.51 -2.20 -11.56
CA ASP A 228 4.35 -3.38 -11.34
C ASP A 228 5.13 -3.23 -10.05
N ASN A 229 5.10 -4.26 -9.21
CA ASN A 229 5.81 -4.30 -7.95
C ASN A 229 6.72 -5.53 -7.92
N GLN A 230 7.98 -5.33 -7.56
CA GLN A 230 8.92 -6.41 -7.30
C GLN A 230 9.56 -6.19 -5.94
N VAL A 231 9.50 -7.20 -5.09
CA VAL A 231 10.12 -7.18 -3.77
C VAL A 231 11.22 -8.22 -3.72
N ARG A 232 12.41 -7.80 -3.26
CA ARG A 232 13.56 -8.69 -3.08
C ARG A 232 14.17 -8.47 -1.71
N LYS A 233 14.56 -9.56 -1.07
CA LYS A 233 15.30 -9.50 0.20
C LYS A 233 16.78 -9.26 -0.08
N SER A 234 17.42 -8.41 0.73
CA SER A 234 18.87 -8.21 0.69
C SER A 234 19.62 -9.51 1.03
N GLY A 235 20.67 -9.80 0.28
CA GLY A 235 21.56 -10.94 0.54
C GLY A 235 22.59 -10.71 1.64
N VAL A 236 22.67 -9.49 2.19
CA VAL A 236 23.70 -9.10 3.18
C VAL A 236 23.30 -9.43 4.62
N GLY A 237 22.13 -10.01 4.83
CA GLY A 237 21.60 -10.35 6.16
C GLY A 237 20.63 -9.29 6.71
N GLY A 238 19.95 -9.63 7.82
CA GLY A 238 18.89 -8.81 8.37
C GLY A 238 17.61 -8.83 7.55
N GLU A 239 16.64 -8.04 7.97
CA GLU A 239 15.34 -7.91 7.31
C GLU A 239 15.28 -6.62 6.48
N ILE A 240 16.13 -6.55 5.47
CA ILE A 240 16.20 -5.43 4.52
C ILE A 240 15.62 -5.89 3.18
N TYR A 241 14.70 -5.10 2.65
CA TYR A 241 13.98 -5.39 1.41
C TYR A 241 14.10 -4.23 0.43
N GLY A 242 14.34 -4.55 -0.83
CA GLY A 242 14.28 -3.62 -1.95
C GLY A 242 12.97 -3.79 -2.70
N ILE A 243 12.27 -2.69 -2.92
CA ILE A 243 10.98 -2.68 -3.60
C ILE A 243 11.08 -1.79 -4.83
N GLN A 244 10.88 -2.38 -6.00
CA GLN A 244 10.79 -1.65 -7.27
C GLN A 244 9.34 -1.54 -7.68
N ILE A 245 8.91 -0.33 -8.01
CA ILE A 245 7.52 -0.04 -8.36
C ILE A 245 7.50 0.82 -9.63
N LYS A 246 6.74 0.39 -10.64
CA LYS A 246 6.33 1.29 -11.71
C LYS A 246 5.14 2.08 -11.21
N GLN A 247 5.31 3.40 -11.05
CA GLN A 247 4.34 4.27 -10.41
C GLN A 247 3.83 5.33 -11.38
N ASP A 248 2.51 5.44 -11.45
CA ASP A 248 1.84 6.63 -11.96
C ASP A 248 1.52 7.55 -10.78
N TYR A 249 1.85 8.82 -10.92
CA TYR A 249 1.54 9.86 -9.95
C TYR A 249 0.60 10.88 -10.58
N PHE A 250 -0.50 11.14 -9.91
CA PHE A 250 -1.47 12.16 -10.34
C PHE A 250 -1.81 13.09 -9.18
N SER A 251 -1.80 14.38 -9.45
CA SER A 251 -2.33 15.40 -8.55
C SER A 251 -3.31 16.29 -9.30
N SER A 252 -3.84 17.30 -8.64
CA SER A 252 -4.81 18.24 -9.23
C SER A 252 -4.29 18.93 -10.50
N SER A 253 -2.99 19.14 -10.61
CA SER A 253 -2.36 19.92 -11.68
C SER A 253 -1.19 19.25 -12.39
N TYR A 254 -0.80 18.05 -11.95
CA TYR A 254 0.41 17.39 -12.44
C TYR A 254 0.20 15.88 -12.52
N GLY A 255 0.87 15.26 -13.48
CA GLY A 255 0.91 13.80 -13.61
C GLY A 255 2.20 13.37 -14.26
N ASP A 256 2.78 12.27 -13.76
CA ASP A 256 3.91 11.60 -14.37
C ASP A 256 3.87 10.09 -14.15
N THR A 257 4.71 9.39 -14.89
CA THR A 257 4.94 7.96 -14.76
C THR A 257 6.44 7.74 -14.65
N GLY A 258 6.85 6.88 -13.74
CA GLY A 258 8.26 6.53 -13.57
C GLY A 258 8.45 5.32 -12.67
N TYR A 259 9.66 5.19 -12.17
CA TYR A 259 10.08 4.03 -11.39
C TYR A 259 10.56 4.48 -10.01
N LEU A 260 9.86 3.96 -9.01
CA LEU A 260 10.18 4.15 -7.60
C LEU A 260 10.99 2.95 -7.10
N PHE A 261 12.05 3.21 -6.35
CA PHE A 261 12.73 2.20 -5.56
C PHE A 261 12.73 2.62 -4.09
N LEU A 262 12.39 1.66 -3.23
CA LEU A 262 12.44 1.82 -1.77
C LEU A 262 13.31 0.72 -1.18
N MET A 263 14.26 1.10 -0.33
CA MET A 263 14.94 0.17 0.57
C MET A 263 14.29 0.30 1.95
N VAL A 264 13.67 -0.78 2.39
CA VAL A 264 12.89 -0.81 3.63
C VAL A 264 13.52 -1.76 4.63
N ASP A 265 13.68 -1.27 5.85
CA ASP A 265 14.16 -2.03 6.99
C ASP A 265 12.98 -2.52 7.82
N LEU A 266 12.85 -3.83 7.94
CA LEU A 266 11.83 -4.53 8.71
C LEU A 266 12.42 -5.29 9.90
N ASN A 267 13.63 -4.95 10.37
CA ASN A 267 14.19 -5.56 11.57
C ASN A 267 13.30 -5.35 12.80
N ASN A 268 12.61 -4.22 12.87
CA ASN A 268 11.46 -4.05 13.74
C ASN A 268 10.18 -4.02 12.87
N PRO A 269 9.43 -5.12 12.79
CA PRO A 269 8.26 -5.20 11.92
C PRO A 269 7.11 -4.26 12.34
N LYS A 270 7.14 -3.74 13.56
CA LYS A 270 6.16 -2.75 14.04
C LYS A 270 6.46 -1.34 13.56
N GLU A 271 7.71 -1.08 13.18
CA GLU A 271 8.21 0.23 12.77
C GLU A 271 9.05 0.11 11.48
N PRO A 272 8.42 -0.19 10.33
CA PRO A 272 9.13 -0.19 9.05
C PRO A 272 9.79 1.16 8.77
N VAL A 273 11.02 1.14 8.28
CA VAL A 273 11.81 2.35 8.01
C VAL A 273 12.36 2.33 6.59
N ILE A 274 12.18 3.41 5.86
CA ILE A 274 12.77 3.63 4.55
C ILE A 274 14.15 4.24 4.73
N HIS A 275 15.19 3.53 4.27
CA HIS A 275 16.57 4.04 4.24
C HIS A 275 16.94 4.69 2.92
N VAL A 276 16.34 4.24 1.82
CA VAL A 276 16.59 4.76 0.48
C VAL A 276 15.29 4.91 -0.26
N ARG A 277 15.10 6.05 -0.90
CA ARG A 277 14.03 6.30 -1.87
C ARG A 277 14.63 6.90 -3.12
N THR A 278 14.40 6.26 -4.26
CA THR A 278 14.81 6.81 -5.56
C THR A 278 13.65 6.91 -6.53
N TRP A 279 13.68 7.92 -7.37
CA TRP A 279 12.75 8.12 -8.46
C TRP A 279 13.51 8.27 -9.78
N GLN A 280 13.11 7.46 -10.76
CA GLN A 280 13.61 7.53 -12.14
C GLN A 280 12.44 7.78 -13.09
N PRO A 281 12.48 8.84 -13.93
CA PRO A 281 11.43 9.07 -14.92
C PRO A 281 11.43 8.01 -16.03
N GLU A 282 12.58 7.38 -16.27
CA GLU A 282 12.78 6.31 -17.24
C GLU A 282 13.94 5.40 -16.81
N LYS A 283 14.08 4.24 -17.46
CA LYS A 283 15.24 3.37 -17.25
C LYS A 283 16.51 4.06 -17.71
N ASP A 284 17.53 4.04 -16.87
CA ASP A 284 18.84 4.56 -17.26
C ASP A 284 19.46 3.69 -18.35
N PRO A 285 20.01 4.28 -19.43
CA PRO A 285 20.59 3.52 -20.53
C PRO A 285 21.84 2.72 -20.14
N ASP A 286 22.55 3.12 -19.07
CA ASP A 286 23.80 2.49 -18.65
C ASP A 286 23.57 1.40 -17.59
N PHE A 287 22.67 1.62 -16.63
CA PHE A 287 22.45 0.68 -15.51
C PHE A 287 21.01 0.21 -15.34
N GLY A 288 20.04 0.70 -16.14
CA GLY A 288 18.64 0.31 -16.04
C GLY A 288 17.93 0.93 -14.84
N LEU A 289 17.28 0.08 -14.02
CA LEU A 289 16.58 0.51 -12.80
C LEU A 289 17.50 0.39 -11.59
N ILE A 290 17.37 1.36 -10.69
CA ILE A 290 18.02 1.30 -9.38
C ILE A 290 17.39 0.18 -8.57
N ASP A 291 18.24 -0.64 -7.94
CA ASP A 291 17.87 -1.75 -7.08
C ASP A 291 18.83 -1.89 -5.88
N LEU A 292 18.68 -2.96 -5.10
CA LEU A 292 19.53 -3.23 -3.94
C LEU A 292 21.02 -3.34 -4.26
N SER A 293 21.39 -3.72 -5.49
CA SER A 293 22.80 -3.87 -5.89
C SER A 293 23.56 -2.55 -5.97
N HIS A 294 22.86 -1.42 -5.92
CA HIS A 294 23.46 -0.08 -5.96
C HIS A 294 23.84 0.46 -4.57
N PHE A 295 23.55 -0.28 -3.48
CA PHE A 295 23.73 0.18 -2.09
C PHE A 295 24.50 -0.78 -1.20
#